data_0662c85f6f7db8b35c37f5ab92501dc9
#
_entry.id   0662c85f6f7db8b35c37f5ab92501dc9
#
_cell.length_a   1.000
_cell.length_b   1.000
_cell.length_c   1.000
_cell.angle_alpha   90.00
_cell.angle_beta   90.00
_cell.angle_gamma   90.00
#
_symmetry.space_group_name_H-M   'P 1'
#
loop_
_entity.id
_entity.type
_entity.pdbx_description
1 polymer ?
#
loop_
_entity_poly.entity_id
_entity_poly.type
_entity_poly.pdbx_seq_one_letter_code
_entity_poly.pdbx_strand_id
1 'polypeptide(L)' 'MERDDALLNSKEVAHLLDLSPDTVNEYARKSILPAIKKGRQWRFRRRDIASFKRQLRGMTAA' A
#
# COMPACT_ATOMS: atom_id res chain seq x y z
N MET A 1 20.21 -4.48 2.12
CA MET A 1 20.13 -3.04 1.90
C MET A 1 18.72 -2.65 1.47
N GLU A 2 18.13 -1.72 2.16
CA GLU A 2 16.78 -1.25 1.87
C GLU A 2 16.75 -0.41 0.62
N ARG A 3 15.70 -0.60 -0.18
CA ARG A 3 15.50 0.21 -1.38
C ARG A 3 14.10 0.75 -1.38
N ASP A 4 13.95 2.01 -1.77
CA ASP A 4 12.65 2.64 -1.82
C ASP A 4 11.74 2.00 -2.86
N ASP A 5 12.32 1.32 -3.85
CA ASP A 5 11.55 0.68 -4.89
C ASP A 5 11.30 -0.81 -4.59
N ALA A 6 11.59 -1.27 -3.40
CA ALA A 6 11.28 -2.64 -3.00
C ALA A 6 9.78 -2.86 -3.09
N LEU A 7 9.40 -4.03 -3.60
CA LEU A 7 7.99 -4.36 -3.77
C LEU A 7 7.48 -5.11 -2.57
N LEU A 8 6.26 -4.75 -2.16
CA LEU A 8 5.59 -5.35 -1.02
C LEU A 8 4.32 -6.05 -1.50
N ASN A 9 3.90 -7.08 -0.79
CA ASN A 9 2.63 -7.74 -1.11
C ASN A 9 1.50 -7.12 -0.27
N SER A 10 0.26 -7.54 -0.57
CA SER A 10 -0.91 -6.97 0.12
C SER A 10 -0.88 -7.20 1.62
N LYS A 11 -0.38 -8.35 2.04
CA LYS A 11 -0.30 -8.67 3.46
C LYS A 11 0.65 -7.72 4.19
N GLU A 12 1.81 -7.48 3.58
CA GLU A 12 2.79 -6.58 4.18
C GLU A 12 2.25 -5.17 4.25
N VAL A 13 1.59 -4.72 3.19
CA VAL A 13 1.01 -3.39 3.15
C VAL A 13 -0.10 -3.26 4.19
N ALA A 14 -0.95 -4.27 4.30
CA ALA A 14 -2.02 -4.26 5.29
C ALA A 14 -1.46 -4.09 6.69
N HIS A 15 -0.37 -4.77 6.99
CA HIS A 15 0.26 -4.65 8.28
C HIS A 15 0.81 -3.24 8.51
N LEU A 16 1.46 -2.67 7.49
CA LEU A 16 2.05 -1.34 7.60
C LEU A 16 0.99 -0.26 7.74
N LEU A 17 -0.15 -0.43 7.10
CA LEU A 17 -1.22 0.57 7.12
C LEU A 17 -2.29 0.28 8.16
N ASP A 18 -2.16 -0.83 8.87
CA ASP A 18 -3.13 -1.26 9.87
C ASP A 18 -4.50 -1.47 9.23
N LEU A 19 -4.50 -2.14 8.09
CA LEU A 19 -5.71 -2.48 7.35
C LEU A 19 -5.76 -3.98 7.12
N SER A 20 -6.89 -4.47 6.60
CA SER A 20 -6.97 -5.86 6.18
C SER A 20 -6.41 -6.01 4.77
N PRO A 21 -5.90 -7.19 4.41
CA PRO A 21 -5.42 -7.42 3.04
C PRO A 21 -6.51 -7.20 1.99
N ASP A 22 -7.75 -7.53 2.32
CA ASP A 22 -8.87 -7.33 1.39
C ASP A 22 -9.07 -5.85 1.11
N THR A 23 -8.95 -5.01 2.13
CA THR A 23 -9.06 -3.56 1.97
C THR A 23 -7.93 -3.03 1.11
N VAL A 24 -6.71 -3.54 1.32
CA VAL A 24 -5.56 -3.12 0.53
C VAL A 24 -5.78 -3.46 -0.94
N ASN A 25 -6.26 -4.68 -1.22
CA ASN A 25 -6.54 -5.10 -2.58
C ASN A 25 -7.61 -4.24 -3.23
N GLU A 26 -8.62 -3.87 -2.48
CA GLU A 26 -9.68 -3.02 -2.98
C GLU A 26 -9.14 -1.62 -3.32
N TYR A 27 -8.31 -1.08 -2.47
CA TYR A 27 -7.69 0.22 -2.73
C TYR A 27 -6.83 0.17 -3.99
N ALA A 28 -6.11 -0.93 -4.20
CA ALA A 28 -5.31 -1.11 -5.40
C ALA A 28 -6.19 -1.16 -6.64
N ARG A 29 -7.28 -1.92 -6.56
CA ARG A 29 -8.20 -2.08 -7.68
C ARG A 29 -8.87 -0.77 -8.05
N LYS A 30 -9.16 0.07 -7.08
CA LYS A 30 -9.81 1.36 -7.30
C LYS A 30 -8.82 2.49 -7.57
N SER A 31 -7.54 2.17 -7.65
CA SER A 31 -6.47 3.15 -7.88
C SER A 31 -6.38 4.20 -6.78
N ILE A 32 -6.88 3.88 -5.60
CA ILE A 32 -6.72 4.76 -4.45
C ILE A 32 -5.28 4.68 -3.95
N LEU A 33 -4.71 3.49 -4.03
CA LEU A 33 -3.34 3.21 -3.60
C LEU A 33 -2.54 2.77 -4.82
N PRO A 34 -1.42 3.45 -5.13
CA PRO A 34 -0.61 3.06 -6.28
C PRO A 34 -0.13 1.62 -6.15
N ALA A 35 -0.35 0.84 -7.18
CA ALA A 35 -0.01 -0.58 -7.16
C ALA A 35 0.33 -1.07 -8.55
N ILE A 36 1.06 -2.17 -8.59
CA ILE A 36 1.45 -2.83 -9.84
C ILE A 36 0.81 -4.21 -9.82
N LYS A 37 0.09 -4.55 -10.89
CA LYS A 37 -0.51 -5.86 -11.02
C LYS A 37 0.51 -6.81 -11.62
N LYS A 38 0.86 -7.86 -10.89
CA LYS A 38 1.75 -8.90 -11.40
C LYS A 38 1.01 -10.22 -11.35
N GLY A 39 0.59 -10.70 -12.53
CA GLY A 39 -0.21 -11.90 -12.60
C GLY A 39 -1.52 -11.70 -11.85
N ARG A 40 -1.75 -12.49 -10.84
CA ARG A 40 -2.98 -12.40 -10.06
C ARG A 40 -2.78 -11.65 -8.74
N GLN A 41 -1.59 -11.09 -8.55
CA GLN A 41 -1.26 -10.47 -7.28
C GLN A 41 -0.92 -9.01 -7.47
N TRP A 42 -1.19 -8.24 -6.44
CA TRP A 42 -0.81 -6.84 -6.40
C TRP A 42 0.54 -6.71 -5.73
N ARG A 43 1.33 -5.75 -6.24
CA ARG A 43 2.61 -5.39 -5.64
C ARG A 43 2.62 -3.88 -5.43
N PHE A 44 3.25 -3.45 -4.36
CA PHE A 44 3.23 -2.05 -3.95
C PHE A 44 4.66 -1.59 -3.71
N ARG A 45 4.96 -0.37 -4.14
CA ARG A 45 6.27 0.20 -3.87
C ARG A 45 6.31 0.75 -2.46
N ARG A 46 7.42 0.49 -1.79
CA ARG A 46 7.57 0.92 -0.41
C ARG A 46 7.37 2.43 -0.26
N ARG A 47 7.93 3.21 -1.18
CA ARG A 47 7.80 4.66 -1.13
C ARG A 47 6.35 5.11 -1.24
N ASP A 48 5.58 4.43 -2.08
CA ASP A 48 4.17 4.76 -2.27
C ASP A 48 3.38 4.49 -1.00
N ILE A 49 3.71 3.40 -0.31
CA ILE A 49 3.05 3.06 0.94
C ILE A 49 3.38 4.08 2.02
N ALA A 50 4.63 4.49 2.10
CA ALA A 50 5.04 5.50 3.08
C ALA A 50 4.29 6.81 2.84
N SER A 51 4.17 7.20 1.58
CA SER A 51 3.46 8.42 1.20
C SER A 51 1.98 8.32 1.56
N PHE A 52 1.36 7.18 1.25
CA PHE A 52 -0.05 6.96 1.54
C PHE A 52 -0.30 6.97 3.04
N LYS A 53 0.60 6.37 3.80
CA LYS A 53 0.47 6.35 5.26
C LYS A 53 0.46 7.77 5.83
N ARG A 54 1.29 8.65 5.28
CA ARG A 54 1.30 10.04 5.68
C ARG A 54 -0.04 10.71 5.42
N GLN A 55 -0.62 10.44 4.24
CA GLN A 55 -1.90 11.02 3.87
C GLN A 55 -2.99 10.55 4.80
N LEU A 56 -2.99 9.27 5.16
CA LEU A 56 -3.97 8.74 6.10
C LEU A 56 -3.87 9.43 7.45
N ARG A 57 -2.66 9.61 7.94
CA ARG A 57 -2.46 10.26 9.23
C ARG A 57 -2.91 11.72 9.19
N GLY A 58 -2.67 12.39 8.08
CA GLY A 58 -3.12 13.76 7.91
C GLY A 58 -4.64 13.86 7.91
N MET A 59 -5.31 12.88 7.31
CA MET A 59 -6.76 12.88 7.27
C MET A 59 -7.39 12.62 8.63
N THR A 60 -6.73 11.82 9.46
CA THR A 60 -7.28 11.46 10.77
C THR A 60 -6.85 12.42 11.87
N ALA A 61 -5.93 13.29 11.59
CA ALA A 61 -5.37 14.20 12.58
C ALA A 61 -6.20 15.49 12.72
N ALA A 62 -7.33 15.53 12.15
CA ALA A 62 -8.17 16.72 12.17
C ALA A 62 -8.59 17.14 13.56
#